data_e698602f6e7a38e341bdca6919c092ae
#
_entry.id   e698602f6e7a38e341bdca6919c092ae
#
_cell.length_a   1.000
_cell.length_b   1.000
_cell.length_c   1.000
_cell.angle_alpha   90.00
_cell.angle_beta   90.00
_cell.angle_gamma   90.00
#
_symmetry.space_group_name_H-M   'P 1'
#
loop_
_entity.id
_entity.type
_entity.pdbx_description
1 polymer ?
#
loop_
_entity_poly.entity_id
_entity_poly.type
_entity_poly.pdbx_seq_one_letter_code
_entity_poly.pdbx_strand_id
1 'polypeptide(L)'
;MIRRTLTGGLLATVAILALVPTAAEAAPATHTAPRAAVSATAPNTSAAPATRHAHHVNHLVTHGRSTHAYGRVVTHRQPLLVRSGPGTGYRVTGRLRAGSLVALRCRTNGSSVRGTRQWYRLAQSRGYVSAHYVRVVRGALPWC
;
A
#
# COMPACT_ATOMS: atom_id res chain seq x y z
N MET A 1 -45.97 -4.72 39.48
CA MET A 1 -47.10 -4.71 38.51
C MET A 1 -46.52 -4.51 37.13
N ILE A 2 -46.69 -5.53 36.31
CA ILE A 2 -46.09 -5.72 34.99
C ILE A 2 -47.06 -5.12 33.98
N ARG A 3 -46.57 -4.26 33.06
CA ARG A 3 -47.29 -4.00 31.81
C ARG A 3 -46.37 -4.23 30.61
N ARG A 4 -46.62 -5.35 29.95
CA ARG A 4 -46.14 -5.68 28.60
C ARG A 4 -47.06 -4.99 27.61
N THR A 5 -46.49 -4.21 26.69
CA THR A 5 -47.15 -3.79 25.46
C THR A 5 -46.43 -4.44 24.28
N LEU A 6 -47.10 -5.39 23.67
CA LEU A 6 -46.79 -5.93 22.36
C LEU A 6 -47.37 -4.93 21.32
N THR A 7 -46.57 -4.52 20.35
CA THR A 7 -47.05 -3.87 19.13
C THR A 7 -46.24 -4.51 17.99
N GLY A 8 -46.82 -5.25 17.27
CA GLY A 8 -47.38 -5.56 16.02
C GLY A 8 -46.51 -5.15 14.84
N GLY A 9 -46.09 -6.20 14.06
CA GLY A 9 -45.23 -6.09 12.90
C GLY A 9 -45.95 -5.43 11.70
N LEU A 10 -45.14 -4.88 10.84
CA LEU A 10 -45.51 -4.60 9.44
C LEU A 10 -44.43 -5.18 8.54
N LEU A 11 -44.78 -6.28 7.87
CA LEU A 11 -43.99 -6.89 6.80
C LEU A 11 -44.19 -6.03 5.53
N ALA A 12 -43.17 -5.30 5.15
CA ALA A 12 -43.08 -4.68 3.83
C ALA A 12 -42.20 -5.55 2.93
N THR A 13 -42.84 -6.33 2.06
CA THR A 13 -42.18 -7.05 0.97
C THR A 13 -41.86 -6.07 -0.15
N VAL A 14 -40.59 -5.77 -0.35
CA VAL A 14 -40.10 -5.01 -1.52
C VAL A 14 -39.64 -6.04 -2.56
N ALA A 15 -40.36 -6.11 -3.66
CA ALA A 15 -39.96 -6.85 -4.86
C ALA A 15 -38.88 -6.09 -5.59
N ILE A 16 -37.68 -6.68 -5.67
CA ILE A 16 -36.56 -6.12 -6.45
C ILE A 16 -36.61 -6.74 -7.84
N LEU A 17 -36.98 -5.90 -8.85
CA LEU A 17 -36.82 -6.23 -10.26
C LEU A 17 -35.33 -6.29 -10.60
N ALA A 18 -34.83 -7.46 -10.99
CA ALA A 18 -33.51 -7.63 -11.53
C ALA A 18 -33.47 -7.16 -12.98
N LEU A 19 -32.80 -6.03 -13.24
CA LEU A 19 -32.34 -5.66 -14.59
C LEU A 19 -31.03 -6.38 -14.86
N VAL A 20 -31.02 -7.25 -15.86
CA VAL A 20 -29.84 -7.92 -16.39
C VAL A 20 -29.19 -6.99 -17.43
N PRO A 21 -27.96 -6.51 -17.28
CA PRO A 21 -27.27 -5.84 -18.38
C PRO A 21 -26.68 -6.88 -19.34
N THR A 22 -27.02 -6.72 -20.61
CA THR A 22 -26.53 -7.46 -21.76
C THR A 22 -25.01 -7.23 -21.91
N ALA A 23 -24.25 -8.32 -22.01
CA ALA A 23 -22.82 -8.29 -22.30
C ALA A 23 -22.58 -7.79 -23.72
N ALA A 24 -21.84 -6.72 -23.89
CA ALA A 24 -21.27 -6.31 -25.17
C ALA A 24 -19.92 -7.03 -25.36
N GLU A 25 -19.89 -7.89 -26.35
CA GLU A 25 -18.75 -8.66 -26.80
C GLU A 25 -17.81 -7.72 -27.55
N ALA A 26 -16.61 -7.43 -26.98
CA ALA A 26 -15.57 -6.67 -27.66
C ALA A 26 -14.52 -7.64 -28.21
N ALA A 27 -14.40 -7.67 -29.53
CA ALA A 27 -13.45 -8.47 -30.29
C ALA A 27 -11.99 -8.10 -29.99
N PRO A 28 -11.06 -9.08 -30.02
CA PRO A 28 -9.63 -8.80 -29.88
C PRO A 28 -9.03 -8.23 -31.16
N ALA A 29 -8.45 -7.04 -31.08
CA ALA A 29 -7.63 -6.46 -32.13
C ALA A 29 -6.25 -7.12 -32.15
N THR A 30 -5.98 -7.90 -33.17
CA THR A 30 -4.66 -8.42 -33.50
C THR A 30 -3.79 -7.32 -34.06
N HIS A 31 -2.83 -6.83 -33.31
CA HIS A 31 -1.78 -5.96 -33.82
C HIS A 31 -0.58 -6.81 -34.27
N THR A 32 -0.51 -7.01 -35.58
CA THR A 32 0.65 -7.52 -36.27
C THR A 32 1.74 -6.46 -36.30
N ALA A 33 2.86 -6.70 -35.62
CA ALA A 33 4.04 -5.87 -35.70
C ALA A 33 4.89 -6.27 -36.91
N PRO A 34 5.39 -5.32 -37.72
CA PRO A 34 6.33 -5.63 -38.78
C PRO A 34 7.74 -5.81 -38.21
N ARG A 35 8.32 -6.96 -38.54
CA ARG A 35 9.71 -7.33 -38.27
C ARG A 35 10.60 -6.61 -39.28
N ALA A 36 11.37 -5.62 -38.84
CA ALA A 36 12.48 -5.06 -39.62
C ALA A 36 13.79 -5.71 -39.15
N ALA A 37 14.32 -6.57 -40.04
CA ALA A 37 15.68 -7.07 -39.95
C ALA A 37 16.61 -5.99 -40.52
N VAL A 38 17.57 -5.53 -39.75
CA VAL A 38 18.74 -4.81 -40.27
C VAL A 38 20.00 -5.50 -39.76
N SER A 39 20.62 -6.21 -40.73
CA SER A 39 22.00 -6.64 -40.65
C SER A 39 22.90 -5.41 -40.80
N ALA A 40 23.82 -5.20 -39.88
CA ALA A 40 24.95 -4.31 -40.06
C ALA A 40 26.21 -4.94 -39.48
N THR A 41 27.00 -5.35 -40.37
CA THR A 41 28.43 -5.62 -40.50
C THR A 41 29.30 -4.84 -39.52
N ALA A 42 30.14 -5.57 -38.80
CA ALA A 42 31.28 -5.02 -38.04
C ALA A 42 32.44 -4.66 -38.95
N PRO A 43 33.23 -3.66 -38.62
CA PRO A 43 34.66 -3.76 -38.86
C PRO A 43 35.45 -3.76 -37.55
N ASN A 44 36.28 -4.75 -37.48
CA ASN A 44 37.44 -4.86 -36.61
C ASN A 44 38.38 -3.66 -36.81
N THR A 45 38.83 -3.04 -35.74
CA THR A 45 40.07 -2.25 -35.74
C THR A 45 40.77 -2.37 -34.40
N SER A 46 41.97 -2.83 -34.51
CA SER A 46 43.10 -3.09 -33.64
C SER A 46 43.41 -2.02 -32.57
N ALA A 47 43.70 -2.51 -31.38
CA ALA A 47 44.82 -2.24 -30.48
C ALA A 47 45.25 -0.80 -30.17
N ALA A 48 45.20 -0.47 -28.89
CA ALA A 48 46.30 0.11 -28.15
C ALA A 48 46.11 -0.12 -26.63
N PRO A 49 47.14 -0.42 -25.82
CA PRO A 49 47.01 -0.63 -24.41
C PRO A 49 47.07 0.72 -23.68
N ALA A 50 45.92 1.24 -23.24
CA ALA A 50 45.89 2.36 -22.34
C ALA A 50 45.93 1.88 -20.89
N THR A 51 46.95 2.29 -20.21
CA THR A 51 47.27 2.23 -18.79
C THR A 51 46.01 2.33 -17.92
N ARG A 52 45.70 1.22 -17.22
CA ARG A 52 44.66 1.20 -16.19
C ARG A 52 45.12 1.96 -14.97
N HIS A 53 44.75 3.20 -14.87
CA HIS A 53 44.60 3.85 -13.58
C HIS A 53 43.34 3.30 -12.96
N ALA A 54 43.48 2.28 -12.14
CA ALA A 54 42.42 1.79 -11.27
C ALA A 54 42.15 2.87 -10.21
N HIS A 55 41.31 3.80 -10.53
CA HIS A 55 40.64 4.59 -9.50
C HIS A 55 39.71 3.63 -8.76
N HIS A 56 40.25 3.06 -7.69
CA HIS A 56 39.50 2.37 -6.67
C HIS A 56 38.64 3.44 -5.97
N VAL A 57 37.57 3.85 -6.60
CA VAL A 57 36.51 4.59 -5.94
C VAL A 57 35.88 3.59 -4.97
N ASN A 58 36.44 3.58 -3.75
CA ASN A 58 35.78 3.04 -2.59
C ASN A 58 34.46 3.79 -2.48
N HIS A 59 33.43 3.30 -3.15
CA HIS A 59 32.05 3.61 -2.81
C HIS A 59 31.87 3.06 -1.40
N LEU A 60 32.19 3.89 -0.42
CA LEU A 60 31.59 3.80 0.89
C LEU A 60 30.08 3.91 0.62
N VAL A 61 29.45 2.76 0.43
CA VAL A 61 28.01 2.63 0.55
C VAL A 61 27.73 2.98 2.01
N THR A 62 27.63 4.27 2.25
CA THR A 62 27.04 4.78 3.47
C THR A 62 25.64 4.20 3.44
N HIS A 63 25.45 3.06 4.08
CA HIS A 63 24.14 2.55 4.43
C HIS A 63 23.54 3.64 5.32
N GLY A 64 22.94 4.64 4.68
CA GLY A 64 22.20 5.66 5.37
C GLY A 64 21.28 4.92 6.32
N ARG A 65 21.55 5.00 7.62
CA ARG A 65 20.67 4.44 8.65
C ARG A 65 19.31 4.97 8.33
N SER A 66 18.48 4.11 7.77
CA SER A 66 17.09 4.42 7.52
C SER A 66 16.52 4.88 8.84
N THR A 67 16.28 6.19 8.99
CA THR A 67 15.72 6.80 10.21
C THR A 67 14.28 6.38 10.46
N HIS A 68 13.75 5.52 9.59
CA HIS A 68 12.38 5.05 9.64
C HIS A 68 12.29 3.59 10.09
N ALA A 69 11.35 3.31 10.97
CA ALA A 69 10.92 1.95 11.23
C ALA A 69 10.05 1.44 10.07
N TYR A 70 9.98 0.12 9.92
CA TYR A 70 9.12 -0.52 8.93
C TYR A 70 8.12 -1.41 9.63
N GLY A 71 6.88 -1.35 9.18
CA GLY A 71 5.79 -2.19 9.63
C GLY A 71 5.18 -3.00 8.50
N ARG A 72 4.64 -4.17 8.82
CA ARG A 72 3.86 -5.00 7.91
C ARG A 72 2.38 -4.88 8.26
N VAL A 73 1.56 -4.62 7.25
CA VAL A 73 0.09 -4.59 7.39
C VAL A 73 -0.41 -6.01 7.62
N VAL A 74 -1.13 -6.24 8.74
CA VAL A 74 -1.61 -7.57 9.17
C VAL A 74 -3.14 -7.70 9.12
N THR A 75 -3.79 -6.95 8.26
CA THR A 75 -5.23 -7.10 8.01
C THR A 75 -5.54 -8.37 7.23
N HIS A 76 -6.74 -8.94 7.45
CA HIS A 76 -7.26 -10.05 6.67
C HIS A 76 -8.24 -9.53 5.61
N ARG A 77 -8.04 -9.87 4.34
CA ARG A 77 -8.95 -9.60 3.20
C ARG A 77 -9.30 -8.13 2.94
N GLN A 78 -9.28 -7.26 3.95
CA GLN A 78 -9.64 -5.85 3.82
C GLN A 78 -8.39 -4.96 3.80
N PRO A 79 -8.35 -3.91 2.98
CA PRO A 79 -7.26 -2.94 3.01
C PRO A 79 -7.28 -2.15 4.32
N LEU A 80 -6.11 -1.82 4.85
CA LEU A 80 -5.96 -0.93 5.99
C LEU A 80 -6.22 0.51 5.57
N LEU A 81 -7.12 1.19 6.28
CA LEU A 81 -7.43 2.59 6.01
C LEU A 81 -6.35 3.51 6.58
N VAL A 82 -5.85 4.42 5.73
CA VAL A 82 -4.99 5.54 6.12
C VAL A 82 -5.87 6.74 6.42
N ARG A 83 -5.65 7.42 7.55
CA ARG A 83 -6.46 8.56 8.00
C ARG A 83 -5.63 9.83 8.13
N SER A 84 -6.27 10.97 8.07
CA SER A 84 -5.61 12.28 8.19
C SER A 84 -5.08 12.58 9.60
N GLY A 85 -5.54 11.82 10.61
CA GLY A 85 -5.13 11.96 12.01
C GLY A 85 -5.25 10.65 12.77
N PRO A 86 -4.79 10.62 14.05
CA PRO A 86 -4.70 9.40 14.86
C PRO A 86 -6.06 9.04 15.49
N GLY A 87 -7.03 8.64 14.68
CA GLY A 87 -8.34 8.25 15.19
C GLY A 87 -9.33 7.85 14.10
N THR A 88 -10.37 7.12 14.50
CA THR A 88 -11.41 6.62 13.59
C THR A 88 -12.33 7.72 13.05
N GLY A 89 -12.44 8.86 13.76
CA GLY A 89 -13.19 10.03 13.30
C GLY A 89 -12.49 10.88 12.23
N TYR A 90 -11.19 10.65 12.01
CA TYR A 90 -10.46 11.38 10.97
C TYR A 90 -10.77 10.84 9.58
N ARG A 91 -10.76 11.75 8.60
CA ARG A 91 -11.02 11.45 7.19
C ARG A 91 -10.06 10.38 6.66
N VAL A 92 -10.57 9.45 5.85
CA VAL A 92 -9.75 8.48 5.12
C VAL A 92 -9.05 9.17 3.95
N THR A 93 -7.73 9.06 3.90
CA THR A 93 -6.86 9.67 2.88
C THR A 93 -6.23 8.65 1.95
N GLY A 94 -6.34 7.35 2.28
CA GLY A 94 -5.78 6.28 1.46
C GLY A 94 -6.07 4.90 2.02
N ARG A 95 -5.54 3.89 1.33
CA ARG A 95 -5.65 2.48 1.70
C ARG A 95 -4.33 1.75 1.47
N LEU A 96 -3.98 0.83 2.36
CA LEU A 96 -2.81 -0.04 2.25
C LEU A 96 -3.27 -1.49 2.11
N ARG A 97 -2.64 -2.23 1.22
CA ARG A 97 -2.94 -3.65 1.03
C ARG A 97 -2.47 -4.48 2.22
N ALA A 98 -3.21 -5.55 2.54
CA ALA A 98 -2.76 -6.55 3.49
C ALA A 98 -1.39 -7.12 3.08
N GLY A 99 -0.51 -7.36 4.05
CA GLY A 99 0.83 -7.88 3.82
C GLY A 99 1.86 -6.85 3.33
N SER A 100 1.47 -5.64 2.92
CA SER A 100 2.41 -4.63 2.44
C SER A 100 3.34 -4.12 3.55
N LEU A 101 4.58 -3.78 3.16
CA LEU A 101 5.53 -3.08 4.02
C LEU A 101 5.34 -1.59 3.88
N VAL A 102 5.34 -0.89 5.02
CA VAL A 102 5.17 0.56 5.09
C VAL A 102 6.24 1.18 5.96
N ALA A 103 6.79 2.31 5.53
CA ALA A 103 7.73 3.08 6.33
C ALA A 103 6.96 3.91 7.38
N LEU A 104 7.38 3.80 8.63
CA LEU A 104 6.77 4.44 9.79
C LEU A 104 7.73 5.52 10.32
N ARG A 105 7.19 6.68 10.64
CA ARG A 105 7.97 7.79 11.17
C ARG A 105 8.00 7.80 12.70
N CYS A 106 6.84 7.71 13.33
CA CYS A 106 6.69 7.80 14.79
C CYS A 106 5.32 7.22 15.22
N ARG A 107 5.15 7.03 16.53
CA ARG A 107 3.90 6.58 17.14
C ARG A 107 3.26 7.68 17.98
N THR A 108 1.95 7.68 18.08
CA THR A 108 1.18 8.62 18.93
C THR A 108 -0.06 7.92 19.47
N ASN A 109 -0.67 8.50 20.49
CA ASN A 109 -1.95 8.03 21.01
C ASN A 109 -3.11 8.67 20.23
N GLY A 110 -4.23 7.95 20.17
CA GLY A 110 -5.43 8.42 19.52
C GLY A 110 -6.67 7.64 19.95
N SER A 111 -7.71 7.58 19.14
CA SER A 111 -8.90 6.82 19.45
C SER A 111 -8.61 5.31 19.51
N SER A 112 -9.33 4.60 20.39
CA SER A 112 -9.17 3.16 20.56
C SER A 112 -9.66 2.39 19.33
N VAL A 113 -8.86 1.42 18.89
CA VAL A 113 -9.23 0.44 17.86
C VAL A 113 -8.95 -0.94 18.42
N ARG A 114 -9.99 -1.72 18.68
CA ARG A 114 -9.90 -3.06 19.29
C ARG A 114 -8.97 -3.10 20.52
N GLY A 115 -9.13 -2.14 21.43
CA GLY A 115 -8.35 -2.02 22.67
C GLY A 115 -7.00 -1.30 22.53
N THR A 116 -6.50 -1.06 21.31
CA THR A 116 -5.24 -0.38 21.08
C THR A 116 -5.46 1.11 20.81
N ARG A 117 -4.83 2.00 21.57
CA ARG A 117 -4.89 3.46 21.38
C ARG A 117 -3.72 4.02 20.56
N GLN A 118 -2.72 3.19 20.24
CA GLN A 118 -1.56 3.62 19.46
C GLN A 118 -1.88 3.73 17.97
N TRP A 119 -1.31 4.78 17.36
CA TRP A 119 -1.37 5.07 15.93
C TRP A 119 0.03 5.33 15.41
N TYR A 120 0.32 4.87 14.21
CA TYR A 120 1.59 5.10 13.54
C TYR A 120 1.42 6.14 12.45
N ARG A 121 2.29 7.15 12.47
CA ARG A 121 2.41 8.12 11.37
C ARG A 121 3.26 7.51 10.27
N LEU A 122 2.78 7.55 9.05
CA LEU A 122 3.51 7.09 7.88
C LEU A 122 4.64 8.07 7.53
N ALA A 123 5.78 7.53 7.05
CA ALA A 123 6.94 8.36 6.68
C ALA A 123 6.75 9.04 5.32
N GLN A 124 6.14 8.34 4.36
CA GLN A 124 5.97 8.80 2.98
C GLN A 124 4.70 9.61 2.74
N SER A 125 3.80 9.68 3.72
CA SER A 125 2.56 10.45 3.63
C SER A 125 2.23 11.10 4.97
N ARG A 126 1.35 12.12 4.95
CA ARG A 126 0.85 12.74 6.19
C ARG A 126 -0.24 11.92 6.88
N GLY A 127 -0.36 10.62 6.56
CA GLY A 127 -1.41 9.77 7.07
C GLY A 127 -1.02 9.01 8.34
N TYR A 128 -2.05 8.49 9.01
CA TYR A 128 -1.95 7.68 10.21
C TYR A 128 -2.67 6.34 10.01
N VAL A 129 -2.14 5.30 10.62
CA VAL A 129 -2.73 3.96 10.64
C VAL A 129 -2.78 3.44 12.07
N SER A 130 -3.79 2.64 12.39
CA SER A 130 -3.89 2.02 13.71
C SER A 130 -2.79 0.98 13.91
N ALA A 131 -2.10 1.03 15.04
CA ALA A 131 -1.07 0.07 15.42
C ALA A 131 -1.61 -1.36 15.57
N HIS A 132 -2.91 -1.51 15.84
CA HIS A 132 -3.56 -2.84 15.89
C HIS A 132 -3.38 -3.64 14.59
N TYR A 133 -3.31 -2.96 13.44
CA TYR A 133 -3.23 -3.58 12.12
C TYR A 133 -1.84 -3.50 11.46
N VAL A 134 -0.81 -3.08 12.21
CA VAL A 134 0.55 -2.97 11.68
C VAL A 134 1.54 -3.54 12.68
N ARG A 135 2.23 -4.62 12.30
CA ARG A 135 3.32 -5.20 13.08
C ARG A 135 4.63 -4.53 12.69
N VAL A 136 5.31 -3.88 13.62
CA VAL A 136 6.66 -3.35 13.38
C VAL A 136 7.61 -4.53 13.19
N VAL A 137 8.32 -4.55 12.07
CA VAL A 137 9.24 -5.65 11.67
C VAL A 137 10.70 -5.22 11.67
N ARG A 138 10.96 -3.91 11.63
CA ARG A 138 12.34 -3.38 11.61
C ARG A 138 12.37 -1.95 12.16
N GLY A 139 13.46 -1.65 12.90
CA GLY A 139 13.75 -0.32 13.45
C GLY A 139 12.95 -0.02 14.72
N ALA A 140 13.42 0.99 15.45
CA ALA A 140 12.72 1.54 16.61
C ALA A 140 11.75 2.64 16.17
N LEU A 141 10.59 2.73 16.82
CA LEU A 141 9.56 3.71 16.50
C LEU A 141 9.44 4.72 17.65
N PRO A 142 9.98 5.95 17.49
CA PRO A 142 9.90 6.98 18.52
C PRO A 142 8.47 7.50 18.69
N TRP A 143 8.23 8.23 19.75
CA TRP A 143 7.03 9.06 19.89
C TRP A 143 7.07 10.25 18.91
N CYS A 144 5.91 10.69 18.44
CA CYS A 144 5.80 11.86 17.56
C CYS A 144 6.03 13.20 18.33
#